data_18d5e1d190e65fa6338289b8b55a549e
#
_entry.id   18d5e1d190e65fa6338289b8b55a549e
#
_cell.length_a   1.000
_cell.length_b   1.000
_cell.length_c   1.000
_cell.angle_alpha   90.00
_cell.angle_beta   90.00
_cell.angle_gamma   90.00
#
_symmetry.space_group_name_H-M   'P 1'
#
loop_
_entity.id
_entity.type
_entity.pdbx_description
1 polymer ?
#
loop_
_entity_poly.entity_id
_entity_poly.type
_entity_poly.pdbx_seq_one_letter_code
_entity_poly.pdbx_strand_id
1 'polypeptide(L)'
;KLENGTDYPPMSTSTPTIYNGRAYIGVSGKGQFIPYSGHNITVIDLASWSIAYSVETQGYPQTTGTLTTYYEESDGYVYVYFFDNMAPGKLRVLADRPGVTEPLMTVEETSNGVTYTVAASVFEPAEKMAQYCICTPIIDKDGTLYFKNDSGHLFAVGSAVEYIEVTKNPDKMSYEPGETFDPTGMEVTAYYMNGTERDITDYV
;
A
#
# COMPACT_ATOMS: atom_id res chain seq x y z
N LYS A 1 -12.97 28.75 -8.30
CA LYS A 1 -14.30 28.60 -8.96
C LYS A 1 -14.13 28.86 -10.44
N LEU A 2 -14.81 28.07 -11.26
CA LEU A 2 -14.96 28.40 -12.66
C LEU A 2 -15.75 29.70 -12.80
N GLU A 3 -15.59 30.42 -13.92
CA GLU A 3 -16.26 31.70 -14.15
C GLU A 3 -17.79 31.64 -14.01
N ASN A 4 -18.40 30.50 -14.20
CA ASN A 4 -19.84 30.24 -14.05
C ASN A 4 -20.28 29.97 -12.60
N GLY A 5 -19.40 30.09 -11.61
CA GLY A 5 -19.69 29.85 -10.20
C GLY A 5 -19.77 28.40 -9.75
N THR A 6 -19.49 27.46 -10.65
CA THR A 6 -19.43 26.02 -10.31
C THR A 6 -18.14 25.64 -9.60
N ASP A 7 -18.09 24.40 -9.11
CA ASP A 7 -16.96 23.84 -8.36
C ASP A 7 -15.64 23.91 -9.17
N TYR A 8 -14.51 23.93 -8.46
CA TYR A 8 -13.21 23.79 -9.07
C TYR A 8 -13.17 22.49 -9.89
N PRO A 9 -12.53 22.51 -11.08
CA PRO A 9 -12.28 21.29 -11.80
C PRO A 9 -11.41 20.36 -10.92
N PRO A 10 -11.49 19.05 -11.11
CA PRO A 10 -10.57 18.12 -10.47
C PRO A 10 -9.13 18.57 -10.64
N MET A 11 -8.38 18.56 -9.54
CA MET A 11 -6.98 18.98 -9.52
C MET A 11 -6.08 17.75 -9.27
N SER A 12 -4.85 17.83 -9.72
CA SER A 12 -3.81 16.91 -9.30
C SER A 12 -2.61 17.69 -8.76
N THR A 13 -2.14 17.32 -7.59
CA THR A 13 -0.88 17.78 -7.00
C THR A 13 0.10 16.62 -6.83
N SER A 14 -0.33 15.39 -7.15
CA SER A 14 0.55 14.23 -7.12
C SER A 14 1.52 14.25 -8.30
N THR A 15 2.75 13.80 -8.09
CA THR A 15 3.67 13.53 -9.17
C THR A 15 3.26 12.23 -9.87
N PRO A 16 3.15 12.18 -11.20
CA PRO A 16 2.84 10.96 -11.91
C PRO A 16 3.92 9.89 -11.69
N THR A 17 3.49 8.66 -11.45
CA THR A 17 4.34 7.48 -11.59
C THR A 17 4.16 6.93 -12.98
N ILE A 18 5.26 6.63 -13.69
CA ILE A 18 5.20 6.16 -15.08
C ILE A 18 5.94 4.82 -15.19
N TYR A 19 5.26 3.85 -15.78
CA TYR A 19 5.86 2.56 -16.09
C TYR A 19 5.16 1.92 -17.30
N ASN A 20 5.93 1.29 -18.17
CA ASN A 20 5.47 0.48 -19.31
C ASN A 20 4.30 1.10 -20.10
N GLY A 21 4.40 2.39 -20.46
CA GLY A 21 3.37 3.11 -21.23
C GLY A 21 2.13 3.51 -20.42
N ARG A 22 2.16 3.38 -19.11
CA ARG A 22 1.10 3.80 -18.18
C ARG A 22 1.57 4.95 -17.29
N ALA A 23 0.67 5.88 -16.99
CA ALA A 23 0.88 6.92 -15.98
C ALA A 23 -0.23 6.88 -14.94
N TYR A 24 0.16 6.92 -13.66
CA TYR A 24 -0.72 6.82 -12.49
C TYR A 24 -0.74 8.17 -11.78
N ILE A 25 -1.93 8.77 -11.63
CA ILE A 25 -2.08 10.13 -11.12
C ILE A 25 -3.25 10.17 -10.12
N GLY A 26 -2.99 10.70 -8.93
CA GLY A 26 -4.05 11.02 -7.98
C GLY A 26 -4.80 12.28 -8.38
N VAL A 27 -6.13 12.23 -8.33
CA VAL A 27 -7.02 13.33 -8.74
C VAL A 27 -7.99 13.65 -7.60
N SER A 28 -8.14 14.94 -7.27
CA SER A 28 -9.13 15.39 -6.30
C SER A 28 -10.54 15.33 -6.88
N GLY A 29 -11.52 15.05 -6.01
CA GLY A 29 -12.93 15.21 -6.34
C GLY A 29 -13.41 16.66 -6.19
N LYS A 30 -14.71 16.82 -5.97
CA LYS A 30 -15.36 18.13 -5.85
C LYS A 30 -14.98 18.93 -4.60
N GLY A 31 -14.42 18.28 -3.59
CA GLY A 31 -13.96 18.93 -2.36
C GLY A 31 -12.84 18.15 -1.72
N GLN A 32 -11.67 18.78 -1.59
CA GLN A 32 -10.44 18.14 -1.14
C GLN A 32 -10.56 17.37 0.17
N PHE A 33 -11.42 17.84 1.09
CA PHE A 33 -11.63 17.26 2.42
C PHE A 33 -13.03 16.64 2.60
N ILE A 34 -13.74 16.39 1.51
CA ILE A 34 -15.05 15.73 1.54
C ILE A 34 -14.85 14.28 1.14
N PRO A 35 -15.10 13.31 2.05
CA PRO A 35 -14.95 11.89 1.74
C PRO A 35 -15.84 11.48 0.58
N TYR A 36 -15.36 10.58 -0.28
CA TYR A 36 -16.10 10.00 -1.41
C TYR A 36 -16.76 11.05 -2.31
N SER A 37 -16.05 12.13 -2.59
CA SER A 37 -16.54 13.22 -3.46
C SER A 37 -16.02 13.15 -4.89
N GLY A 38 -15.64 11.93 -5.34
CA GLY A 38 -15.06 11.67 -6.66
C GLY A 38 -13.53 11.77 -6.66
N HIS A 39 -12.89 11.68 -5.49
CA HIS A 39 -11.45 11.45 -5.41
C HIS A 39 -11.10 10.14 -6.08
N ASN A 40 -10.03 10.10 -6.83
CA ASN A 40 -9.65 8.89 -7.54
C ASN A 40 -8.16 8.85 -7.86
N ILE A 41 -7.68 7.66 -8.16
CA ILE A 41 -6.46 7.49 -8.94
C ILE A 41 -6.85 7.18 -10.38
N THR A 42 -6.25 7.92 -11.30
CA THR A 42 -6.49 7.80 -12.74
C THR A 42 -5.28 7.17 -13.40
N VAL A 43 -5.53 6.17 -14.24
CA VAL A 43 -4.52 5.53 -15.07
C VAL A 43 -4.68 6.00 -16.50
N ILE A 44 -3.60 6.55 -17.06
CA ILE A 44 -3.53 7.08 -18.43
C ILE A 44 -2.73 6.09 -19.28
N ASP A 45 -3.26 5.72 -20.42
CA ASP A 45 -2.52 5.04 -21.47
C ASP A 45 -1.76 6.07 -22.30
N LEU A 46 -0.43 6.01 -22.26
CA LEU A 46 0.44 7.01 -22.90
C LEU A 46 0.57 6.81 -24.41
N ALA A 47 0.24 5.64 -24.93
CA ALA A 47 0.26 5.40 -26.39
C ALA A 47 -0.93 6.09 -27.07
N SER A 48 -2.10 6.01 -26.45
CA SER A 48 -3.32 6.65 -26.96
C SER A 48 -3.58 8.05 -26.39
N TRP A 49 -2.85 8.44 -25.32
CA TRP A 49 -3.09 9.67 -24.55
C TRP A 49 -4.54 9.77 -24.03
N SER A 50 -5.08 8.64 -23.59
CA SER A 50 -6.44 8.56 -23.06
C SER A 50 -6.45 7.95 -21.65
N ILE A 51 -7.52 8.23 -20.91
CA ILE A 51 -7.77 7.58 -19.64
C ILE A 51 -8.08 6.11 -19.93
N ALA A 52 -7.28 5.21 -19.37
CA ALA A 52 -7.55 3.77 -19.41
C ALA A 52 -8.69 3.42 -18.44
N TYR A 53 -8.58 3.90 -17.21
CA TYR A 53 -9.62 3.82 -16.18
C TYR A 53 -9.31 4.76 -15.01
N SER A 54 -10.31 4.94 -14.14
CA SER A 54 -10.15 5.60 -12.84
C SER A 54 -10.81 4.73 -11.77
N VAL A 55 -10.27 4.75 -10.56
CA VAL A 55 -10.87 4.08 -9.41
C VAL A 55 -11.03 5.08 -8.28
N GLU A 56 -12.21 5.09 -7.66
CA GLU A 56 -12.54 6.00 -6.57
C GLU A 56 -11.75 5.67 -5.32
N THR A 57 -11.55 6.67 -4.47
CA THR A 57 -10.88 6.61 -3.18
C THR A 57 -11.66 7.40 -2.15
N GLN A 58 -11.50 7.09 -0.88
CA GLN A 58 -12.17 7.85 0.18
C GLN A 58 -11.73 9.31 0.19
N GLY A 59 -10.43 9.54 0.10
CA GLY A 59 -9.81 10.85 0.15
C GLY A 59 -8.94 11.12 -1.07
N TYR A 60 -8.46 12.34 -1.21
CA TYR A 60 -7.62 12.75 -2.32
C TYR A 60 -6.24 12.06 -2.30
N PRO A 61 -5.86 11.26 -3.29
CA PRO A 61 -4.53 10.68 -3.39
C PRO A 61 -3.52 11.74 -3.83
N GLN A 62 -2.97 12.50 -2.90
CA GLN A 62 -2.00 13.58 -3.17
C GLN A 62 -0.58 13.08 -3.34
N THR A 63 -0.31 11.85 -2.92
CA THR A 63 1.05 11.29 -2.94
C THR A 63 1.40 10.75 -4.30
N THR A 64 2.69 10.66 -4.58
CA THR A 64 3.20 9.85 -5.70
C THR A 64 2.96 8.38 -5.37
N GLY A 65 2.39 7.62 -6.28
CA GLY A 65 2.26 6.17 -6.12
C GLY A 65 3.63 5.49 -6.19
N THR A 66 3.92 4.59 -5.26
CA THR A 66 5.11 3.74 -5.33
C THR A 66 4.80 2.47 -6.09
N LEU A 67 5.54 2.19 -7.16
CA LEU A 67 5.33 1.05 -8.02
C LEU A 67 6.36 -0.04 -7.73
N THR A 68 5.90 -1.29 -7.71
CA THR A 68 6.75 -2.47 -7.70
C THR A 68 6.47 -3.38 -8.88
N THR A 69 7.53 -3.96 -9.43
CA THR A 69 7.50 -4.97 -10.50
C THR A 69 7.80 -6.37 -9.97
N TYR A 70 7.87 -6.53 -8.65
CA TYR A 70 8.28 -7.80 -8.01
C TYR A 70 7.46 -9.01 -8.48
N TYR A 71 6.16 -8.81 -8.69
CA TYR A 71 5.25 -9.87 -9.11
C TYR A 71 5.06 -9.95 -10.64
N GLU A 72 5.64 -9.02 -11.42
CA GLU A 72 5.38 -8.93 -12.86
C GLU A 72 5.77 -10.21 -13.62
N GLU A 73 6.83 -10.91 -13.20
CA GLU A 73 7.22 -12.17 -13.80
C GLU A 73 6.29 -13.35 -13.44
N SER A 74 5.64 -13.30 -12.27
CA SER A 74 4.81 -14.39 -11.76
C SER A 74 3.34 -14.28 -12.16
N ASP A 75 2.76 -13.08 -12.10
CA ASP A 75 1.33 -12.85 -12.34
C ASP A 75 1.05 -11.89 -13.50
N GLY A 76 2.09 -11.23 -14.04
CA GLY A 76 2.00 -10.32 -15.17
C GLY A 76 1.50 -8.93 -14.81
N TYR A 77 1.48 -8.55 -13.53
CA TYR A 77 1.00 -7.26 -13.05
C TYR A 77 2.10 -6.48 -12.31
N VAL A 78 2.01 -5.16 -12.40
CA VAL A 78 2.70 -4.25 -11.49
C VAL A 78 1.72 -3.76 -10.43
N TYR A 79 2.24 -3.44 -9.25
CA TYR A 79 1.43 -2.96 -8.14
C TYR A 79 1.82 -1.54 -7.78
N VAL A 80 0.84 -0.66 -7.66
CA VAL A 80 1.02 0.75 -7.32
C VAL A 80 0.36 1.03 -5.97
N TYR A 81 1.17 1.44 -5.00
CA TYR A 81 0.74 1.76 -3.63
C TYR A 81 0.65 3.27 -3.45
N PHE A 82 -0.42 3.74 -2.84
CA PHE A 82 -0.69 5.15 -2.60
C PHE A 82 -1.57 5.35 -1.39
N PHE A 83 -1.73 6.59 -0.92
CA PHE A 83 -2.55 6.90 0.25
C PHE A 83 -3.75 7.77 -0.10
N ASP A 84 -4.83 7.57 0.66
CA ASP A 84 -5.86 8.57 0.85
C ASP A 84 -5.33 9.64 1.80
N ASN A 85 -5.29 10.91 1.38
CA ASN A 85 -5.04 12.03 2.29
C ASN A 85 -6.32 12.37 3.06
N MET A 86 -6.77 11.42 3.83
CA MET A 86 -7.95 11.50 4.72
C MET A 86 -7.82 10.45 5.83
N ALA A 87 -8.18 10.80 7.05
CA ALA A 87 -8.20 9.81 8.13
C ALA A 87 -9.15 8.65 7.78
N PRO A 88 -8.74 7.40 8.02
CA PRO A 88 -7.59 6.94 8.79
C PRO A 88 -6.25 6.94 8.05
N GLY A 89 -6.16 7.34 6.78
CA GLY A 89 -4.93 7.32 5.99
C GLY A 89 -4.62 5.92 5.46
N LYS A 90 -5.58 5.33 4.73
CA LYS A 90 -5.46 3.98 4.19
C LYS A 90 -4.37 3.88 3.14
N LEU A 91 -3.54 2.84 3.24
CA LEU A 91 -2.63 2.44 2.18
C LEU A 91 -3.41 1.62 1.14
N ARG A 92 -3.59 2.19 -0.03
CA ARG A 92 -4.32 1.60 -1.16
C ARG A 92 -3.38 0.94 -2.14
N VAL A 93 -3.93 0.06 -2.97
CA VAL A 93 -3.18 -0.64 -4.02
C VAL A 93 -3.98 -0.74 -5.31
N LEU A 94 -3.26 -0.66 -6.43
CA LEU A 94 -3.73 -1.05 -7.77
C LEU A 94 -2.87 -2.18 -8.29
N ALA A 95 -3.47 -3.13 -9.00
CA ALA A 95 -2.78 -4.03 -9.92
C ALA A 95 -3.04 -3.54 -11.35
N ASP A 96 -2.00 -3.36 -12.16
CA ASP A 96 -2.14 -2.87 -13.53
C ASP A 96 -1.12 -3.49 -14.50
N ARG A 97 -1.47 -3.44 -15.78
CA ARG A 97 -0.60 -3.76 -16.92
C ARG A 97 -1.16 -3.14 -18.18
N PRO A 98 -0.37 -3.00 -19.28
CA PRO A 98 -0.91 -2.57 -20.56
C PRO A 98 -2.12 -3.41 -21.01
N GLY A 99 -3.16 -2.73 -21.50
CA GLY A 99 -4.40 -3.36 -21.93
C GLY A 99 -5.49 -3.50 -20.87
N VAL A 100 -5.20 -3.26 -19.59
CA VAL A 100 -6.24 -3.16 -18.54
C VAL A 100 -7.05 -1.88 -18.74
N THR A 101 -8.38 -2.01 -18.75
CA THR A 101 -9.34 -0.91 -18.98
C THR A 101 -10.32 -0.72 -17.83
N GLU A 102 -10.24 -1.56 -16.79
CA GLU A 102 -11.05 -1.49 -15.58
C GLU A 102 -10.18 -1.79 -14.36
N PRO A 103 -10.44 -1.19 -13.19
CA PRO A 103 -9.67 -1.45 -11.99
C PRO A 103 -9.86 -2.89 -11.50
N LEU A 104 -8.75 -3.59 -11.22
CA LEU A 104 -8.77 -5.02 -10.85
C LEU A 104 -8.89 -5.24 -9.34
N MET A 105 -8.41 -4.30 -8.52
CA MET A 105 -8.41 -4.42 -7.06
C MET A 105 -9.34 -3.37 -6.46
N THR A 106 -10.59 -3.76 -6.25
CA THR A 106 -11.60 -2.89 -5.65
C THR A 106 -12.29 -3.57 -4.47
N VAL A 107 -12.80 -2.75 -3.56
CA VAL A 107 -13.63 -3.17 -2.42
C VAL A 107 -14.83 -2.22 -2.27
N GLU A 108 -15.87 -2.70 -1.62
CA GLU A 108 -17.02 -1.88 -1.26
C GLU A 108 -16.78 -1.23 0.12
N GLU A 109 -16.92 0.09 0.19
CA GLU A 109 -16.88 0.86 1.43
C GLU A 109 -18.19 1.62 1.62
N THR A 110 -18.77 1.55 2.82
CA THR A 110 -20.03 2.23 3.13
C THR A 110 -19.79 3.45 4.02
N SER A 111 -20.31 4.60 3.60
CA SER A 111 -20.28 5.82 4.39
C SER A 111 -21.65 6.52 4.33
N ASN A 112 -22.19 6.88 5.49
CA ASN A 112 -23.50 7.53 5.60
C ASN A 112 -24.63 6.82 4.83
N GLY A 113 -24.60 5.48 4.83
CA GLY A 113 -25.61 4.66 4.14
C GLY A 113 -25.46 4.57 2.61
N VAL A 114 -24.40 5.12 2.06
CA VAL A 114 -24.05 5.01 0.63
C VAL A 114 -22.86 4.07 0.48
N THR A 115 -22.95 3.15 -0.47
CA THR A 115 -21.87 2.21 -0.79
C THR A 115 -21.08 2.73 -2.00
N TYR A 116 -19.75 2.67 -1.90
CA TYR A 116 -18.78 3.14 -2.89
C TYR A 116 -17.86 1.98 -3.27
N THR A 117 -17.63 1.79 -4.55
CA THR A 117 -16.61 0.88 -5.06
C THR A 117 -15.30 1.64 -5.16
N VAL A 118 -14.34 1.30 -4.30
CA VAL A 118 -13.07 2.03 -4.17
C VAL A 118 -11.87 1.11 -4.37
N ALA A 119 -10.70 1.71 -4.59
CA ALA A 119 -9.45 0.94 -4.64
C ALA A 119 -9.25 0.16 -3.33
N ALA A 120 -8.81 -1.09 -3.43
CA ALA A 120 -8.55 -1.94 -2.28
C ALA A 120 -7.50 -1.32 -1.35
N SER A 121 -7.66 -1.50 -0.04
CA SER A 121 -6.65 -1.13 0.95
C SER A 121 -5.93 -2.36 1.46
N VAL A 122 -4.60 -2.26 1.59
CA VAL A 122 -3.75 -3.31 2.17
C VAL A 122 -3.41 -3.04 3.62
N PHE A 123 -3.61 -1.81 4.08
CA PHE A 123 -3.38 -1.44 5.47
C PHE A 123 -4.21 -0.22 5.88
N GLU A 124 -4.71 -0.24 7.09
CA GLU A 124 -5.41 0.87 7.75
C GLU A 124 -4.83 1.09 9.14
N PRO A 125 -4.28 2.29 9.45
CA PRO A 125 -3.80 2.60 10.79
C PRO A 125 -4.91 2.54 11.84
N ALA A 126 -4.63 1.90 12.99
CA ALA A 126 -5.61 1.75 14.06
C ALA A 126 -5.77 3.04 14.89
N GLU A 127 -7.01 3.37 15.25
CA GLU A 127 -7.41 4.39 16.24
C GLU A 127 -6.51 5.63 16.37
N LYS A 128 -5.64 5.64 17.40
CA LYS A 128 -4.77 6.80 17.70
C LYS A 128 -3.74 7.11 16.61
N MET A 129 -3.44 6.15 15.75
CA MET A 129 -2.54 6.31 14.60
C MET A 129 -3.28 6.66 13.31
N ALA A 130 -4.63 6.65 13.35
CA ALA A 130 -5.48 6.99 12.21
C ALA A 130 -5.44 8.50 11.96
N GLN A 131 -4.68 8.91 10.95
CA GLN A 131 -4.46 10.31 10.60
C GLN A 131 -4.28 10.48 9.08
N TYR A 132 -4.28 11.72 8.62
CA TYR A 132 -3.97 12.06 7.24
C TYR A 132 -2.58 11.57 6.83
N CYS A 133 -2.43 11.16 5.57
CA CYS A 133 -1.15 10.70 5.03
C CYS A 133 -0.88 11.34 3.67
N ILE A 134 0.17 12.15 3.60
CA ILE A 134 0.64 12.81 2.37
C ILE A 134 2.06 12.40 1.99
N CYS A 135 2.60 11.36 2.60
CA CYS A 135 3.91 10.85 2.22
C CYS A 135 3.79 9.80 1.11
N THR A 136 4.83 9.70 0.29
CA THR A 136 5.01 8.59 -0.64
C THR A 136 5.55 7.39 0.13
N PRO A 137 4.94 6.20 0.05
CA PRO A 137 5.51 5.01 0.66
C PRO A 137 6.83 4.64 -0.05
N ILE A 138 7.77 4.08 0.71
CA ILE A 138 9.02 3.53 0.17
C ILE A 138 8.95 2.02 0.35
N ILE A 139 9.37 1.29 -0.66
CA ILE A 139 9.42 -0.18 -0.63
C ILE A 139 10.88 -0.62 -0.58
N ASP A 140 11.22 -1.54 0.32
CA ASP A 140 12.55 -2.14 0.36
C ASP A 140 12.67 -3.37 -0.56
N LYS A 141 13.86 -3.97 -0.60
CA LYS A 141 14.14 -5.15 -1.43
C LYS A 141 13.34 -6.40 -1.02
N ASP A 142 12.82 -6.44 0.20
CA ASP A 142 12.06 -7.55 0.77
C ASP A 142 10.54 -7.33 0.64
N GLY A 143 10.13 -6.22 0.00
CA GLY A 143 8.73 -5.86 -0.25
C GLY A 143 8.04 -5.16 0.93
N THR A 144 8.78 -4.78 1.98
CA THR A 144 8.22 -4.01 3.09
C THR A 144 8.02 -2.55 2.70
N LEU A 145 6.82 -2.04 2.91
CA LEU A 145 6.45 -0.65 2.68
C LEU A 145 6.65 0.18 3.95
N TYR A 146 7.45 1.24 3.85
CA TYR A 146 7.70 2.16 4.95
C TYR A 146 7.06 3.51 4.66
N PHE A 147 6.38 4.06 5.64
CA PHE A 147 5.75 5.38 5.55
C PHE A 147 5.49 5.97 6.94
N LYS A 148 5.11 7.23 6.97
CA LYS A 148 4.61 7.92 8.16
C LYS A 148 3.35 8.69 7.80
N ASN A 149 2.52 8.99 8.80
CA ASN A 149 1.39 9.90 8.68
C ASN A 149 1.46 11.00 9.75
N ASP A 150 0.42 11.82 9.85
CA ASP A 150 0.37 12.95 10.78
C ASP A 150 0.26 12.55 12.26
N SER A 151 0.10 11.27 12.57
CA SER A 151 0.19 10.75 13.94
C SER A 151 1.61 10.79 14.52
N GLY A 152 2.63 10.99 13.66
CA GLY A 152 4.03 10.96 14.03
C GLY A 152 4.64 9.56 14.11
N HIS A 153 3.87 8.50 13.84
CA HIS A 153 4.38 7.13 13.82
C HIS A 153 5.02 6.81 12.47
N LEU A 154 6.07 6.00 12.53
CA LEU A 154 6.64 5.31 11.36
C LEU A 154 6.01 3.92 11.28
N PHE A 155 5.53 3.56 10.11
CA PHE A 155 4.93 2.26 9.81
C PHE A 155 5.86 1.45 8.92
N ALA A 156 5.88 0.14 9.17
CA ALA A 156 6.45 -0.86 8.28
C ALA A 156 5.37 -1.91 8.00
N VAL A 157 4.95 -2.00 6.76
CA VAL A 157 3.89 -2.91 6.32
C VAL A 157 4.48 -3.90 5.34
N GLY A 158 4.60 -5.14 5.78
CA GLY A 158 5.15 -6.25 5.00
C GLY A 158 4.17 -7.40 4.90
N SER A 159 4.61 -8.49 4.30
CA SER A 159 3.85 -9.74 4.30
C SER A 159 3.74 -10.30 5.71
N ALA A 160 2.60 -10.89 6.05
CA ALA A 160 2.42 -11.54 7.34
C ALA A 160 3.34 -12.78 7.44
N VAL A 161 3.89 -13.00 8.64
CA VAL A 161 4.59 -14.24 8.96
C VAL A 161 3.55 -15.37 8.99
N GLU A 162 3.79 -16.42 8.22
CA GLU A 162 2.96 -17.63 8.22
C GLU A 162 3.34 -18.53 9.37
N TYR A 163 4.63 -18.81 9.52
CA TYR A 163 5.20 -19.54 10.65
C TYR A 163 6.67 -19.20 10.84
N ILE A 164 7.24 -19.63 11.95
CA ILE A 164 8.67 -19.58 12.23
C ILE A 164 9.18 -21.00 12.49
N GLU A 165 10.42 -21.26 12.14
CA GLU A 165 11.07 -22.56 12.32
C GLU A 165 12.47 -22.37 12.89
N VAL A 166 12.84 -23.26 13.84
CA VAL A 166 14.23 -23.39 14.24
C VAL A 166 14.94 -24.25 13.20
N THR A 167 15.64 -23.61 12.28
CA THR A 167 16.31 -24.26 11.14
C THR A 167 17.63 -24.89 11.52
N LYS A 168 18.19 -24.47 12.67
CA LYS A 168 19.34 -25.12 13.28
C LYS A 168 19.22 -25.07 14.80
N ASN A 169 19.38 -26.20 15.43
CA ASN A 169 19.34 -26.31 16.88
C ASN A 169 20.53 -25.60 17.55
N PRO A 170 20.37 -25.08 18.79
CA PRO A 170 21.48 -24.54 19.56
C PRO A 170 22.53 -25.61 19.85
N ASP A 171 23.76 -25.16 20.08
CA ASP A 171 24.89 -26.06 20.38
C ASP A 171 24.67 -26.87 21.67
N LYS A 172 23.97 -26.29 22.64
CA LYS A 172 23.59 -26.96 23.89
C LYS A 172 22.12 -27.38 23.89
N MET A 173 21.87 -28.69 23.88
CA MET A 173 20.56 -29.30 23.79
C MET A 173 20.09 -29.96 25.13
N SER A 174 20.94 -29.99 26.16
CA SER A 174 20.61 -30.59 27.44
C SER A 174 20.93 -29.63 28.58
N TYR A 175 20.00 -29.53 29.54
CA TYR A 175 20.09 -28.60 30.67
C TYR A 175 19.77 -29.30 31.98
N GLU A 176 20.49 -28.93 33.02
CA GLU A 176 20.16 -29.33 34.38
C GLU A 176 19.10 -28.41 34.99
N PRO A 177 18.34 -28.87 36.01
CA PRO A 177 17.37 -28.03 36.67
C PRO A 177 17.98 -26.72 37.20
N GLY A 178 17.48 -25.57 36.74
CA GLY A 178 17.97 -24.25 37.13
C GLY A 178 18.98 -23.61 36.17
N GLU A 179 19.41 -24.30 35.12
CA GLU A 179 20.22 -23.70 34.04
C GLU A 179 19.35 -22.83 33.14
N THR A 180 19.93 -21.75 32.63
CA THR A 180 19.31 -20.87 31.66
C THR A 180 19.53 -21.41 30.25
N PHE A 181 18.52 -21.27 29.38
CA PHE A 181 18.62 -21.61 27.97
C PHE A 181 19.71 -20.78 27.30
N ASP A 182 20.56 -21.44 26.53
CA ASP A 182 21.65 -20.82 25.74
C ASP A 182 21.32 -21.00 24.25
N PRO A 183 20.96 -19.92 23.52
CA PRO A 183 20.63 -19.98 22.11
C PRO A 183 21.85 -20.04 21.18
N THR A 184 23.08 -20.07 21.72
CA THR A 184 24.30 -20.09 20.89
C THR A 184 24.26 -21.17 19.82
N GLY A 185 24.49 -20.79 18.57
CA GLY A 185 24.45 -21.68 17.42
C GLY A 185 23.06 -21.98 16.86
N MET A 186 21.98 -21.53 17.52
CA MET A 186 20.62 -21.65 16.97
C MET A 186 20.43 -20.73 15.77
N GLU A 187 19.66 -21.18 14.78
CA GLU A 187 19.19 -20.35 13.66
C GLU A 187 17.68 -20.47 13.57
N VAL A 188 17.02 -19.32 13.39
CA VAL A 188 15.55 -19.23 13.28
C VAL A 188 15.18 -18.50 12.00
N THR A 189 14.31 -19.12 11.22
CA THR A 189 13.80 -18.56 9.96
C THR A 189 12.31 -18.26 10.08
N ALA A 190 11.90 -17.07 9.66
CA ALA A 190 10.50 -16.73 9.45
C ALA A 190 10.12 -17.00 7.99
N TYR A 191 9.00 -17.68 7.79
CA TYR A 191 8.38 -17.91 6.50
C TYR A 191 7.14 -17.02 6.37
N TYR A 192 7.03 -16.31 5.25
CA TYR A 192 5.99 -15.33 5.02
C TYR A 192 4.93 -15.85 4.06
N MET A 193 3.70 -15.37 4.20
CA MET A 193 2.56 -15.78 3.35
C MET A 193 2.77 -15.50 1.85
N ASN A 194 3.71 -14.65 1.48
CA ASN A 194 4.10 -14.41 0.09
C ASN A 194 5.16 -15.39 -0.44
N GLY A 195 5.51 -16.43 0.34
CA GLY A 195 6.49 -17.44 -0.03
C GLY A 195 7.95 -17.02 0.16
N THR A 196 8.22 -15.84 0.70
CA THR A 196 9.59 -15.43 1.06
C THR A 196 9.97 -15.95 2.44
N GLU A 197 11.28 -16.06 2.68
CA GLU A 197 11.84 -16.44 3.98
C GLU A 197 12.89 -15.41 4.44
N ARG A 198 13.07 -15.31 5.75
CA ARG A 198 14.06 -14.41 6.35
C ARG A 198 14.64 -15.02 7.61
N ASP A 199 15.97 -14.95 7.72
CA ASP A 199 16.67 -15.23 8.98
C ASP A 199 16.29 -14.17 10.02
N ILE A 200 15.75 -14.60 11.15
CA ILE A 200 15.35 -13.77 12.28
C ILE A 200 16.08 -14.12 13.56
N THR A 201 17.17 -14.85 13.48
CA THR A 201 17.95 -15.34 14.64
C THR A 201 18.31 -14.22 15.62
N ASP A 202 18.66 -13.05 15.12
CA ASP A 202 19.01 -11.90 15.94
C ASP A 202 17.83 -11.22 16.68
N TYR A 203 16.62 -11.68 16.43
CA TYR A 203 15.37 -11.09 16.97
C TYR A 203 14.63 -12.02 17.97
N VAL A 204 15.17 -13.21 18.27
CA VAL A 204 14.53 -14.22 19.12
C VAL A 204 15.34 -14.53 20.38
#